data_0a0a25fb4919f0dc31fecc5bb9357396
#
_entry.id   0a0a25fb4919f0dc31fecc5bb9357396
#
_cell.length_a   1.000
_cell.length_b   1.000
_cell.length_c   1.000
_cell.angle_alpha   90.00
_cell.angle_beta   90.00
_cell.angle_gamma   90.00
#
_symmetry.space_group_name_H-M   'P 1'
#
loop_
_entity.id
_entity.type
_entity.pdbx_description
1 polymer ?
#
loop_
_entity_poly.entity_id
_entity_poly.type
_entity_poly.pdbx_seq_one_letter_code
_entity_poly.pdbx_strand_id
1 'polypeptide(L)'
;MKLDFELVPDSCWYSNLRSILSPAQWDIVRREAYARAKGKCMICGSPTARLEAHERWEYDEENRVQKLKDVVAICKSCHEVIHIGRTTLTGGEERACAHFMKVNGCSYSDYRKALGAANEAHRRRNAVPEWKLDLSYLKKFT
;
A
#
# COMPACT_ATOMS: atom_id res chain seq x y z
N MET A 1 -8.49 -10.73 1.93
CA MET A 1 -7.22 -10.98 2.62
C MET A 1 -6.84 -9.77 3.48
N LYS A 2 -6.23 -10.05 4.64
CA LYS A 2 -5.80 -9.02 5.57
C LYS A 2 -4.61 -8.22 5.04
N LEU A 3 -3.71 -8.91 4.35
CA LEU A 3 -2.51 -8.36 3.74
C LEU A 3 -2.52 -8.71 2.26
N ASP A 4 -2.37 -7.71 1.38
CA ASP A 4 -2.38 -7.91 -0.06
C ASP A 4 -1.34 -7.01 -0.73
N PHE A 5 -1.16 -7.19 -2.03
CA PHE A 5 -0.18 -6.44 -2.81
C PHE A 5 -0.78 -5.16 -3.36
N GLU A 6 0.03 -4.10 -3.43
CA GLU A 6 -0.32 -2.88 -4.14
C GLU A 6 0.76 -2.59 -5.17
N LEU A 7 0.43 -2.80 -6.44
CA LEU A 7 1.30 -2.48 -7.56
C LEU A 7 0.80 -1.19 -8.19
N VAL A 8 1.51 -0.11 -7.94
CA VAL A 8 1.12 1.22 -8.43
C VAL A 8 1.37 1.29 -9.94
N PRO A 9 0.37 1.72 -10.75
CA PRO A 9 0.57 1.93 -12.18
C PRO A 9 1.71 2.91 -12.44
N ASP A 10 2.49 2.70 -13.49
CA ASP A 10 3.67 3.51 -13.80
C ASP A 10 3.32 4.99 -13.92
N SER A 11 2.17 5.31 -14.48
CA SER A 11 1.69 6.71 -14.61
C SER A 11 1.36 7.36 -13.27
N CYS A 12 1.25 6.59 -12.19
CA CYS A 12 0.92 7.09 -10.86
C CYS A 12 2.12 7.15 -9.90
N TRP A 13 3.32 6.79 -10.35
CA TRP A 13 4.50 6.73 -9.47
C TRP A 13 4.81 8.06 -8.78
N TYR A 14 4.56 9.19 -9.44
CA TYR A 14 4.79 10.51 -8.87
C TYR A 14 3.53 11.15 -8.25
N SER A 15 2.39 10.45 -8.29
CA SER A 15 1.13 10.89 -7.69
C SER A 15 1.01 10.33 -6.26
N ASN A 16 2.03 10.55 -5.43
CA ASN A 16 2.03 10.15 -4.04
C ASN A 16 1.98 11.38 -3.12
N LEU A 17 1.61 11.18 -1.87
CA LEU A 17 1.40 12.30 -0.95
C LEU A 17 2.68 13.07 -0.63
N ARG A 18 3.84 12.41 -0.64
CA ARG A 18 5.12 13.10 -0.43
C ARG A 18 5.44 14.08 -1.55
N SER A 19 4.96 13.79 -2.77
CA SER A 19 5.12 14.68 -3.92
C SER A 19 4.06 15.78 -3.96
N ILE A 20 2.85 15.49 -3.47
CA ILE A 20 1.69 16.39 -3.55
C ILE A 20 1.66 17.36 -2.38
N LEU A 21 1.93 16.88 -1.16
CA LEU A 21 1.87 17.66 0.06
C LEU A 21 3.21 18.30 0.39
N SER A 22 3.17 19.42 1.12
CA SER A 22 4.37 19.97 1.75
C SER A 22 4.87 19.00 2.84
N PRO A 23 6.16 19.08 3.25
CA PRO A 23 6.65 18.28 4.37
C PRO A 23 5.82 18.45 5.65
N ALA A 24 5.37 19.66 5.94
CA ALA A 24 4.55 19.92 7.12
C ALA A 24 3.17 19.25 7.03
N GLN A 25 2.54 19.30 5.86
CA GLN A 25 1.25 18.65 5.62
C GLN A 25 1.38 17.13 5.70
N TRP A 26 2.42 16.56 5.10
CA TRP A 26 2.69 15.13 5.18
C TRP A 26 2.90 14.67 6.63
N ASP A 27 3.63 15.47 7.43
CA ASP A 27 3.86 15.18 8.84
C ASP A 27 2.55 15.07 9.63
N ILE A 28 1.59 15.95 9.37
CA ILE A 28 0.27 15.91 10.02
C ILE A 28 -0.44 14.59 9.69
N VAL A 29 -0.45 14.21 8.43
CA VAL A 29 -1.13 13.00 7.95
C VAL A 29 -0.50 11.73 8.54
N ARG A 30 0.83 11.59 8.47
CA ARG A 30 1.51 10.40 8.96
C ARG A 30 1.43 10.27 10.49
N ARG A 31 1.52 11.37 11.22
CA ARG A 31 1.42 11.35 12.70
C ARG A 31 0.04 10.94 13.17
N GLU A 32 -1.00 11.35 12.46
CA GLU A 32 -2.37 10.89 12.75
C GLU A 32 -2.47 9.38 12.59
N ALA A 33 -1.89 8.80 11.53
CA ALA A 33 -1.85 7.36 11.34
C ALA A 33 -1.10 6.65 12.48
N TYR A 34 0.05 7.15 12.88
CA TYR A 34 0.80 6.60 14.01
C TYR A 34 0.00 6.64 15.30
N ALA A 35 -0.70 7.75 15.57
CA ALA A 35 -1.55 7.87 16.75
C ALA A 35 -2.68 6.85 16.77
N ARG A 36 -3.33 6.62 15.61
CA ARG A 36 -4.38 5.60 15.49
C ARG A 36 -3.85 4.18 15.70
N ALA A 37 -2.64 3.91 15.27
CA ALA A 37 -2.04 2.57 15.34
C ALA A 37 -1.71 2.15 16.78
N LYS A 38 -1.44 3.09 17.67
CA LYS A 38 -1.14 2.83 19.09
C LYS A 38 -0.01 1.81 19.28
N GLY A 39 1.06 1.94 18.50
CA GLY A 39 2.23 1.09 18.59
C GLY A 39 2.09 -0.31 17.98
N LYS A 40 1.02 -0.56 17.23
CA LYS A 40 0.78 -1.85 16.58
C LYS A 40 0.56 -1.65 15.09
N CYS A 41 1.10 -2.58 14.29
CA CYS A 41 0.84 -2.60 12.85
C CYS A 41 -0.67 -2.68 12.58
N MET A 42 -1.18 -1.76 11.78
CA MET A 42 -2.62 -1.71 11.48
C MET A 42 -3.08 -2.84 10.56
N ILE A 43 -2.18 -3.64 10.00
CA ILE A 43 -2.52 -4.81 9.19
C ILE A 43 -2.39 -6.10 9.99
N CYS A 44 -1.19 -6.43 10.48
CA CYS A 44 -0.96 -7.71 11.18
C CYS A 44 -1.13 -7.65 12.69
N GLY A 45 -1.23 -6.45 13.27
CA GLY A 45 -1.43 -6.27 14.70
C GLY A 45 -0.19 -6.44 15.57
N SER A 46 0.97 -6.72 14.98
CA SER A 46 2.21 -6.92 15.75
C SER A 46 2.66 -5.62 16.40
N PRO A 47 3.02 -5.66 17.71
CA PRO A 47 3.61 -4.49 18.37
C PRO A 47 4.96 -4.19 17.73
N THR A 48 5.22 -2.91 17.48
CA THR A 48 6.52 -2.47 16.97
C THR A 48 6.75 -1.00 17.29
N ALA A 49 8.00 -0.66 17.63
CA ALA A 49 8.41 0.71 17.83
C ALA A 49 8.62 1.46 16.51
N ARG A 50 8.73 0.74 15.40
CA ARG A 50 8.99 1.31 14.07
C ARG A 50 7.84 1.00 13.14
N LEU A 51 6.90 1.94 13.07
CA LEU A 51 5.83 1.91 12.10
C LEU A 51 6.20 2.81 10.91
N GLU A 52 5.73 2.42 9.73
CA GLU A 52 5.91 3.16 8.50
C GLU A 52 4.54 3.60 7.98
N ALA A 53 4.41 4.85 7.61
CA ALA A 53 3.17 5.37 7.04
C ALA A 53 3.05 4.88 5.60
N HIS A 54 1.89 4.35 5.26
CA HIS A 54 1.60 3.80 3.96
C HIS A 54 0.30 4.37 3.42
N GLU A 55 0.33 4.89 2.20
CA GLU A 55 -0.83 5.37 1.47
C GLU A 55 -1.55 4.19 0.84
N ARG A 56 -2.84 4.02 1.14
CA ARG A 56 -3.65 3.00 0.47
C ARG A 56 -4.48 3.65 -0.63
N TRP A 57 -4.34 3.12 -1.84
CA TRP A 57 -5.02 3.63 -3.03
C TRP A 57 -6.03 2.63 -3.54
N GLU A 58 -7.17 3.14 -4.00
CA GLU A 58 -8.16 2.38 -4.75
C GLU A 58 -8.18 2.88 -6.18
N TYR A 59 -8.36 1.96 -7.13
CA TYR A 59 -8.38 2.30 -8.56
C TYR A 59 -9.74 1.94 -9.13
N ASP A 60 -10.48 2.95 -9.55
CA ASP A 60 -11.71 2.79 -10.31
C ASP A 60 -11.31 2.73 -11.79
N GLU A 61 -11.21 1.51 -12.32
CA GLU A 61 -10.75 1.28 -13.69
C GLU A 61 -11.75 1.80 -14.73
N GLU A 62 -13.04 1.77 -14.42
CA GLU A 62 -14.10 2.24 -15.30
C GLU A 62 -14.04 3.77 -15.48
N ASN A 63 -13.94 4.51 -14.39
CA ASN A 63 -13.92 5.96 -14.40
C ASN A 63 -12.50 6.54 -14.41
N ARG A 64 -11.48 5.70 -14.37
CA ARG A 64 -10.06 6.07 -14.37
C ARG A 64 -9.71 7.01 -13.23
N VAL A 65 -10.14 6.64 -12.01
CA VAL A 65 -9.89 7.41 -10.80
C VAL A 65 -8.94 6.66 -9.89
N GLN A 66 -7.87 7.33 -9.47
CA GLN A 66 -6.98 6.89 -8.39
C GLN A 66 -7.43 7.60 -7.12
N LYS A 67 -8.02 6.85 -6.20
CA LYS A 67 -8.57 7.42 -4.97
C LYS A 67 -7.72 7.06 -3.78
N LEU A 68 -7.34 8.06 -2.99
CA LEU A 68 -6.70 7.84 -1.70
C LEU A 68 -7.75 7.30 -0.72
N LYS A 69 -7.62 6.02 -0.35
CA LYS A 69 -8.54 5.39 0.61
C LYS A 69 -8.26 5.87 2.02
N ASP A 70 -7.01 5.77 2.45
CA ASP A 70 -6.54 6.23 3.75
C ASP A 70 -5.01 6.19 3.81
N VAL A 71 -4.47 6.57 4.96
CA VAL A 71 -3.06 6.39 5.29
C VAL A 71 -3.01 5.58 6.58
N VAL A 72 -2.25 4.50 6.58
CA VAL A 72 -2.13 3.59 7.71
C VAL A 72 -0.68 3.49 8.17
N ALA A 73 -0.48 3.11 9.43
CA ALA A 73 0.84 2.86 10.00
C ALA A 73 1.05 1.35 10.11
N ILE A 74 2.09 0.84 9.48
CA ILE A 74 2.32 -0.60 9.33
C ILE A 74 3.76 -0.96 9.61
N CYS A 75 4.00 -2.23 9.94
CA CYS A 75 5.34 -2.72 10.17
C CYS A 75 6.10 -2.90 8.84
N LYS A 76 7.41 -2.93 8.92
CA LYS A 76 8.29 -3.10 7.76
C LYS A 76 7.96 -4.37 6.96
N SER A 77 7.67 -5.47 7.64
CA SER A 77 7.37 -6.75 6.96
C SER A 77 6.09 -6.69 6.13
N CYS A 78 5.04 -6.05 6.66
CA CYS A 78 3.82 -5.84 5.88
C CYS A 78 4.05 -4.88 4.71
N HIS A 79 4.83 -3.83 4.94
CA HIS A 79 5.15 -2.84 3.91
C HIS A 79 5.94 -3.47 2.75
N GLU A 80 6.87 -4.38 3.06
CA GLU A 80 7.62 -5.13 2.03
C GLU A 80 6.72 -6.02 1.18
N VAL A 81 5.69 -6.63 1.77
CA VAL A 81 4.71 -7.43 1.04
C VAL A 81 3.89 -6.56 0.10
N ILE A 82 3.38 -5.45 0.60
CA ILE A 82 2.57 -4.53 -0.20
C ILE A 82 3.34 -4.08 -1.44
N HIS A 83 4.61 -3.73 -1.28
CA HIS A 83 5.49 -3.32 -2.38
C HIS A 83 6.31 -4.49 -2.92
N ILE A 84 5.64 -5.62 -3.20
CA ILE A 84 6.30 -6.87 -3.60
C ILE A 84 7.18 -6.72 -4.84
N GLY A 85 6.82 -5.87 -5.77
CA GLY A 85 7.62 -5.64 -6.97
C GLY A 85 9.02 -5.16 -6.63
N ARG A 86 9.12 -4.10 -5.83
CA ARG A 86 10.41 -3.57 -5.38
C ARG A 86 11.14 -4.55 -4.46
N THR A 87 10.40 -5.20 -3.57
CA THR A 87 10.96 -6.18 -2.63
C THR A 87 11.61 -7.35 -3.37
N THR A 88 10.98 -7.84 -4.44
CA THR A 88 11.54 -8.89 -5.29
C THR A 88 12.83 -8.45 -5.96
N LEU A 89 12.86 -7.22 -6.48
CA LEU A 89 14.06 -6.68 -7.14
C LEU A 89 15.24 -6.55 -6.18
N THR A 90 14.99 -6.36 -4.90
CA THR A 90 16.04 -6.24 -3.88
C THR A 90 16.33 -7.54 -3.14
N GLY A 91 15.81 -8.67 -3.62
CA GLY A 91 16.09 -10.00 -3.09
C GLY A 91 15.27 -10.42 -1.88
N GLY A 92 14.19 -9.72 -1.56
CA GLY A 92 13.37 -9.97 -0.37
C GLY A 92 12.12 -10.82 -0.59
N GLU A 93 11.92 -11.40 -1.78
CA GLU A 93 10.69 -12.11 -2.10
C GLU A 93 10.39 -13.28 -1.17
N GLU A 94 11.39 -14.09 -0.84
CA GLU A 94 11.20 -15.27 0.01
C GLU A 94 10.69 -14.86 1.40
N ARG A 95 11.28 -13.84 1.99
CA ARG A 95 10.87 -13.30 3.28
C ARG A 95 9.45 -12.70 3.21
N ALA A 96 9.14 -11.96 2.16
CA ALA A 96 7.82 -11.36 1.96
C ALA A 96 6.76 -12.44 1.76
N CYS A 97 7.04 -13.49 0.99
CA CYS A 97 6.15 -14.62 0.79
C CYS A 97 5.81 -15.31 2.11
N ALA A 98 6.82 -15.57 2.95
CA ALA A 98 6.61 -16.19 4.26
C ALA A 98 5.72 -15.31 5.15
N HIS A 99 5.93 -14.00 5.15
CA HIS A 99 5.12 -13.08 5.95
C HIS A 99 3.68 -13.00 5.42
N PHE A 100 3.49 -12.95 4.11
CA PHE A 100 2.16 -12.98 3.49
C PHE A 100 1.36 -14.21 3.93
N MET A 101 1.97 -15.38 3.86
CA MET A 101 1.31 -16.63 4.26
C MET A 101 0.97 -16.64 5.75
N LYS A 102 1.89 -16.15 6.59
CA LYS A 102 1.68 -16.09 8.03
C LYS A 102 0.53 -15.17 8.41
N VAL A 103 0.50 -13.96 7.88
CA VAL A 103 -0.53 -12.96 8.21
C VAL A 103 -1.90 -13.37 7.71
N ASN A 104 -1.97 -13.93 6.52
CA ASN A 104 -3.24 -14.34 5.89
C ASN A 104 -3.67 -15.76 6.27
N GLY A 105 -2.81 -16.56 6.93
CA GLY A 105 -3.13 -17.93 7.27
C GLY A 105 -3.38 -18.79 6.03
N CYS A 106 -2.57 -18.64 5.00
CA CYS A 106 -2.79 -19.25 3.70
C CYS A 106 -1.57 -19.99 3.18
N SER A 107 -1.74 -20.71 2.08
CA SER A 107 -0.70 -21.55 1.46
C SER A 107 0.14 -20.78 0.45
N TYR A 108 1.24 -21.41 0.01
CA TYR A 108 2.06 -20.88 -1.07
C TYR A 108 1.25 -20.79 -2.38
N SER A 109 0.36 -21.74 -2.64
CA SER A 109 -0.54 -21.69 -3.79
C SER A 109 -1.42 -20.44 -3.75
N ASP A 110 -1.93 -20.10 -2.57
CA ASP A 110 -2.73 -18.88 -2.38
C ASP A 110 -1.91 -17.62 -2.64
N TYR A 111 -0.66 -17.61 -2.16
CA TYR A 111 0.27 -16.52 -2.43
C TYR A 111 0.49 -16.34 -3.93
N ARG A 112 0.74 -17.43 -4.67
CA ARG A 112 0.96 -17.39 -6.10
C ARG A 112 -0.27 -16.89 -6.86
N LYS A 113 -1.46 -17.30 -6.44
CA LYS A 113 -2.72 -16.83 -7.03
C LYS A 113 -2.94 -15.34 -6.80
N ALA A 114 -2.69 -14.88 -5.57
CA ALA A 114 -2.83 -13.46 -5.22
C ALA A 114 -1.84 -12.60 -6.01
N LEU A 115 -0.58 -13.06 -6.13
CA LEU A 115 0.45 -12.35 -6.89
C LEU A 115 0.08 -12.29 -8.37
N GLY A 116 -0.43 -13.38 -8.94
CA GLY A 116 -0.89 -13.42 -10.32
C GLY A 116 -2.03 -12.43 -10.58
N ALA A 117 -2.99 -12.38 -9.66
CA ALA A 117 -4.12 -11.44 -9.75
C ALA A 117 -3.64 -9.98 -9.66
N ALA A 118 -2.68 -9.70 -8.76
CA ALA A 118 -2.11 -8.36 -8.63
C ALA A 118 -1.36 -7.93 -9.90
N ASN A 119 -0.57 -8.82 -10.49
CA ASN A 119 0.14 -8.56 -11.74
C ASN A 119 -0.82 -8.31 -12.90
N GLU A 120 -1.91 -9.07 -12.96
CA GLU A 120 -2.96 -8.91 -13.97
C GLU A 120 -3.62 -7.52 -13.86
N ALA A 121 -4.01 -7.14 -12.64
CA ALA A 121 -4.59 -5.83 -12.38
C ALA A 121 -3.60 -4.70 -12.75
N HIS A 122 -2.33 -4.88 -12.43
CA HIS A 122 -1.27 -3.91 -12.76
C HIS A 122 -1.16 -3.72 -14.27
N ARG A 123 -1.19 -4.82 -15.05
CA ARG A 123 -1.16 -4.73 -16.52
C ARG A 123 -2.34 -3.94 -17.06
N ARG A 124 -3.56 -4.23 -16.58
CA ARG A 124 -4.76 -3.49 -17.03
C ARG A 124 -4.65 -2.02 -16.71
N ARG A 125 -4.21 -1.69 -15.49
CA ARG A 125 -4.11 -0.30 -15.01
C ARG A 125 -2.99 0.46 -15.73
N ASN A 126 -1.92 -0.21 -16.09
CA ASN A 126 -0.83 0.38 -16.88
C ASN A 126 -1.26 0.76 -18.30
N ALA A 127 -2.30 0.12 -18.83
CA ALA A 127 -2.87 0.49 -20.12
C ALA A 127 -3.64 1.81 -20.09
N VAL A 128 -3.98 2.30 -18.90
CA VAL A 128 -4.65 3.60 -18.72
C VAL A 128 -3.59 4.69 -18.72
N PRO A 129 -3.61 5.62 -19.71
CA PRO A 129 -2.53 6.61 -19.83
C PRO A 129 -2.57 7.69 -18.75
N GLU A 130 -3.75 7.94 -18.17
CA GLU A 130 -3.94 9.04 -17.23
C GLU A 130 -5.05 8.69 -16.23
N TRP A 131 -4.79 8.96 -14.95
CA TRP A 131 -5.72 8.74 -13.86
C TRP A 131 -6.12 10.06 -13.22
N LYS A 132 -7.41 10.22 -12.92
CA LYS A 132 -7.91 11.35 -12.13
C LYS A 132 -7.62 11.07 -10.66
N LEU A 133 -7.13 12.07 -9.95
CA LEU A 133 -6.74 11.93 -8.55
C LEU A 133 -7.89 12.37 -7.64
N ASP A 134 -8.31 11.48 -6.73
CA ASP A 134 -9.30 11.78 -5.71
C ASP A 134 -8.62 11.76 -4.34
N LEU A 135 -8.46 12.93 -3.74
CA LEU A 135 -7.83 13.13 -2.43
C LEU A 135 -8.84 13.53 -1.37
N SER A 136 -10.10 13.14 -1.51
CA SER A 136 -11.17 13.49 -0.56
C SER A 136 -10.86 13.10 0.88
N TYR A 137 -10.09 12.02 1.07
CA TYR A 137 -9.65 11.60 2.40
C TYR A 137 -8.96 12.71 3.18
N LEU A 138 -8.20 13.57 2.51
CA LEU A 138 -7.42 14.64 3.15
C LEU A 138 -8.29 15.74 3.76
N LYS A 139 -9.60 15.79 3.44
CA LYS A 139 -10.51 16.79 4.00
C LYS A 139 -10.61 16.71 5.52
N LYS A 140 -10.38 15.52 6.11
CA LYS A 140 -10.39 15.35 7.58
C LYS A 140 -9.29 16.14 8.29
N PHE A 141 -8.27 16.61 7.55
CA PHE A 141 -7.14 17.36 8.10
C PHE A 141 -7.24 18.87 7.91
N THR A 142 -8.36 19.34 7.38
CA THR A 142 -8.61 20.77 7.15
C THR A 142 -9.63 21.35 8.10
#